data_d0719b673b12f42b672a57bd34a6e5ef
#
_entry.id   d0719b673b12f42b672a57bd34a6e5ef
#
_cell.length_a   1.000
_cell.length_b   1.000
_cell.length_c   1.000
_cell.angle_alpha   90.00
_cell.angle_beta   90.00
_cell.angle_gamma   90.00
#
_symmetry.space_group_name_H-M   'P 1'
#
loop_
_entity.id
_entity.type
_entity.pdbx_description
1 polymer ?
#
loop_
_entity_poly.entity_id
_entity_poly.type
_entity_poly.pdbx_seq_one_letter_code
_entity_poly.pdbx_strand_id
1 'polypeptide(L)'
;MILDEIVEKRKEQLQREMDNFPLEDMKEMALNSKNKNHGFKEALQKDGLSIIAEVKKASPSKGVIAEDFRPVETALAYEEAGAA
;
A
#
# COMPACT_ATOMS: atom_id res chain seq x y z
N MET A 1 10.60 2.90 21.17
CA MET A 1 10.73 3.62 19.88
C MET A 1 9.50 3.36 19.05
N ILE A 2 9.01 4.34 18.34
CA ILE A 2 7.74 4.19 17.60
C ILE A 2 7.77 3.09 16.54
N LEU A 3 8.90 2.88 15.89
CA LEU A 3 9.05 1.81 14.91
C LEU A 3 8.85 0.43 15.55
N ASP A 4 9.37 0.23 16.73
CA ASP A 4 9.22 -1.04 17.46
C ASP A 4 7.74 -1.29 17.80
N GLU A 5 7.02 -0.25 18.19
CA GLU A 5 5.59 -0.34 18.48
C GLU A 5 4.79 -0.70 17.22
N ILE A 6 5.13 -0.09 16.09
CA ILE A 6 4.50 -0.37 14.80
C ILE A 6 4.73 -1.83 14.41
N VAL A 7 5.97 -2.31 14.54
CA VAL A 7 6.32 -3.70 14.21
C VAL A 7 5.55 -4.68 15.09
N GLU A 8 5.48 -4.44 16.40
CA GLU A 8 4.76 -5.33 17.31
C GLU A 8 3.25 -5.40 16.97
N LYS A 9 2.63 -4.26 16.72
CA LYS A 9 1.23 -4.21 16.31
C LYS A 9 1.00 -4.90 14.97
N ARG A 10 1.92 -4.74 14.04
CA ARG A 10 1.83 -5.42 12.73
C ARG A 10 1.96 -6.94 12.87
N LYS A 11 2.81 -7.42 13.76
CA LYS A 11 2.93 -8.85 14.04
C LYS A 11 1.61 -9.43 14.55
N GLU A 12 0.97 -8.75 15.48
CA GLU A 12 -0.32 -9.18 16.02
C GLU A 12 -1.40 -9.21 14.93
N GLN A 13 -1.46 -8.16 14.13
CA GLN A 13 -2.41 -8.07 13.01
C GLN A 13 -2.16 -9.17 12.00
N LEU A 14 -0.91 -9.41 11.63
CA LEU A 14 -0.53 -10.44 10.68
C LEU A 14 -0.95 -11.83 11.18
N GLN A 15 -0.76 -12.10 12.46
CA GLN A 15 -1.16 -13.38 13.03
C GLN A 15 -2.68 -13.59 12.90
N ARG A 16 -3.48 -12.56 13.19
CA ARG A 16 -4.94 -12.63 13.03
C ARG A 16 -5.32 -12.86 11.56
N GLU A 17 -4.66 -12.17 10.64
CA GLU A 17 -4.89 -12.32 9.21
C GLU A 17 -4.57 -13.73 8.74
N MET A 18 -3.44 -14.31 9.21
CA MET A 18 -3.03 -15.66 8.85
C MET A 18 -3.95 -16.73 9.45
N ASP A 19 -4.51 -16.49 10.63
CA ASP A 19 -5.50 -17.38 11.24
C ASP A 19 -6.78 -17.45 10.41
N ASN A 20 -7.19 -16.31 9.82
CA ASN A 20 -8.38 -16.23 8.98
C ASN A 20 -8.11 -16.59 7.51
N PHE A 21 -6.90 -16.34 7.03
CA PHE A 21 -6.50 -16.60 5.64
C PHE A 21 -5.05 -17.09 5.61
N PRO A 22 -4.83 -18.41 5.67
CA PRO A 22 -3.49 -18.98 5.73
C PRO A 22 -2.59 -18.62 4.55
N LEU A 23 -1.28 -18.63 4.78
CA LEU A 23 -0.27 -18.30 3.77
C LEU A 23 -0.43 -19.13 2.48
N GLU A 24 -0.74 -20.42 2.61
CA GLU A 24 -0.93 -21.29 1.45
C GLU A 24 -2.08 -20.81 0.56
N ASP A 25 -3.17 -20.36 1.18
CA ASP A 25 -4.32 -19.81 0.44
C ASP A 25 -3.96 -18.50 -0.25
N MET A 26 -3.17 -17.66 0.41
CA MET A 26 -2.67 -16.41 -0.18
C MET A 26 -1.75 -16.68 -1.38
N LYS A 27 -0.86 -17.66 -1.28
CA LYS A 27 0.02 -18.07 -2.38
C LYS A 27 -0.79 -18.55 -3.57
N GLU A 28 -1.78 -19.39 -3.34
CA GLU A 28 -2.67 -19.88 -4.40
C GLU A 28 -3.39 -18.74 -5.09
N MET A 29 -3.95 -17.82 -4.32
CA MET A 29 -4.64 -16.64 -4.84
C MET A 29 -3.71 -15.77 -5.67
N ALA A 30 -2.48 -15.57 -5.21
CA ALA A 30 -1.46 -14.79 -5.94
C ALA A 30 -1.09 -15.45 -7.28
N LEU A 31 -0.88 -16.76 -7.29
CA LEU A 31 -0.54 -17.51 -8.51
C LEU A 31 -1.68 -17.52 -9.52
N ASN A 32 -2.92 -17.49 -9.05
CA ASN A 32 -4.11 -17.47 -9.89
C ASN A 32 -4.57 -16.06 -10.28
N SER A 33 -3.88 -15.03 -9.79
CA SER A 33 -4.23 -13.65 -10.11
C SER A 33 -4.05 -13.37 -11.61
N LYS A 34 -5.04 -12.74 -12.20
CA LYS A 34 -5.02 -12.29 -13.59
C LYS A 34 -4.60 -10.83 -13.73
N ASN A 35 -4.40 -10.17 -12.60
CA ASN A 35 -3.96 -8.78 -12.60
C ASN A 35 -2.52 -8.68 -13.08
N LYS A 36 -2.29 -7.71 -13.96
CA LYS A 36 -0.96 -7.46 -14.51
C LYS A 36 -0.22 -6.45 -13.65
N ASN A 37 1.10 -6.49 -13.72
CA ASN A 37 1.95 -5.43 -13.18
C ASN A 37 1.61 -4.11 -13.91
N HIS A 38 1.35 -3.06 -13.12
CA HIS A 38 1.01 -1.74 -13.65
C HIS A 38 2.22 -0.84 -13.92
N GLY A 39 3.44 -1.39 -13.81
CA GLY A 39 4.66 -0.69 -14.26
C GLY A 39 5.27 0.28 -13.27
N PHE A 40 5.07 0.09 -11.97
CA PHE A 40 5.65 0.97 -10.96
C PHE A 40 7.19 1.00 -11.01
N LYS A 41 7.81 -0.17 -11.10
CA LYS A 41 9.27 -0.28 -11.19
C LYS A 41 9.81 0.44 -12.44
N GLU A 42 9.19 0.20 -13.57
CA GLU A 42 9.57 0.80 -14.83
C GLU A 42 9.40 2.32 -14.80
N ALA A 43 8.34 2.80 -14.16
CA ALA A 43 8.10 4.24 -14.00
C ALA A 43 9.21 4.90 -13.17
N LEU A 44 9.73 4.20 -12.16
CA LEU A 44 10.85 4.71 -11.35
C LEU A 44 12.20 4.63 -12.07
N GLN A 45 12.35 3.75 -13.04
CA GLN A 45 13.61 3.56 -13.78
C GLN A 45 13.77 4.47 -14.98
N LYS A 46 12.70 5.16 -15.41
CA LYS A 46 12.79 6.09 -16.53
C LYS A 46 13.71 7.27 -16.22
N ASP A 47 14.23 7.91 -17.23
CA ASP A 47 15.04 9.12 -17.10
C ASP A 47 14.18 10.27 -16.54
N GLY A 48 14.83 11.14 -15.77
CA GLY A 48 14.19 12.30 -15.19
C GLY A 48 13.55 12.03 -13.83
N LEU A 49 12.71 12.95 -13.38
CA LEU A 49 12.08 12.91 -12.08
C LEU A 49 10.88 11.98 -12.09
N SER A 50 10.78 11.12 -11.10
CA SER A 50 9.59 10.30 -10.84
C SER A 50 9.03 10.66 -9.48
N ILE A 51 7.71 10.78 -9.36
CA ILE A 51 7.04 11.14 -8.12
C ILE A 51 6.25 9.96 -7.60
N ILE A 52 6.52 9.58 -6.36
CA ILE A 52 5.72 8.59 -5.63
C ILE A 52 4.70 9.36 -4.82
N ALA A 53 3.43 9.21 -5.19
CA ALA A 53 2.33 9.90 -4.52
C ALA A 53 1.59 8.91 -3.61
N GLU A 54 1.70 9.09 -2.30
CA GLU A 54 1.13 8.20 -1.31
C GLU A 54 -0.31 8.60 -0.97
N VAL A 55 -1.21 7.60 -1.01
CA VAL A 55 -2.61 7.78 -0.54
C VAL A 55 -2.66 7.30 0.90
N LYS A 56 -2.87 8.24 1.83
CA LYS A 56 -2.76 7.96 3.26
C LYS A 56 -3.79 8.74 4.07
N LYS A 57 -4.56 8.02 4.89
CA LYS A 57 -5.54 8.63 5.79
C LYS A 57 -4.93 9.05 7.12
N ALA A 58 -4.11 8.20 7.71
CA ALA A 58 -3.61 8.36 9.07
C ALA A 58 -2.24 7.73 9.26
N SER A 59 -1.53 8.13 10.30
CA SER A 59 -0.27 7.50 10.69
C SER A 59 -0.18 7.40 12.22
N PRO A 60 0.66 6.48 12.76
CA PRO A 60 0.84 6.36 14.19
C PRO A 60 1.39 7.63 14.85
N SER A 61 2.20 8.41 14.13
CA SER A 61 2.84 9.61 14.68
C SER A 61 1.99 10.86 14.55
N LYS A 62 1.13 10.94 13.53
CA LYS A 62 0.36 12.15 13.22
C LYS A 62 -1.16 11.97 13.36
N GLY A 63 -1.62 10.75 13.62
CA GLY A 63 -3.04 10.45 13.69
C GLY A 63 -3.71 10.61 12.34
N VAL A 64 -4.96 11.06 12.31
CA VAL A 64 -5.72 11.27 11.08
C VAL A 64 -5.16 12.47 10.32
N ILE A 65 -4.70 12.22 9.09
CA ILE A 65 -4.11 13.23 8.20
C ILE A 65 -5.20 13.82 7.30
N ALA A 66 -6.12 12.98 6.82
CA ALA A 66 -7.20 13.39 5.95
C ALA A 66 -8.53 12.91 6.50
N GLU A 67 -9.37 13.83 7.00
CA GLU A 67 -10.69 13.49 7.57
C GLU A 67 -11.69 13.09 6.48
N ASP A 68 -11.68 13.81 5.35
CA ASP A 68 -12.48 13.47 4.17
C ASP A 68 -11.63 12.59 3.24
N PHE A 69 -11.41 11.35 3.66
CA PHE A 69 -10.52 10.43 2.95
C PHE A 69 -11.24 9.71 1.82
N ARG A 70 -10.83 10.03 0.59
CA ARG A 70 -11.37 9.45 -0.65
C ARG A 70 -10.23 8.79 -1.43
N PRO A 71 -9.83 7.55 -1.06
CA PRO A 71 -8.62 6.93 -1.61
C PRO A 71 -8.69 6.68 -3.12
N VAL A 72 -9.83 6.25 -3.63
CA VAL A 72 -9.97 5.94 -5.06
C VAL A 72 -9.87 7.21 -5.90
N GLU A 73 -10.61 8.25 -5.52
CA GLU A 73 -10.56 9.55 -6.23
C GLU A 73 -9.15 10.14 -6.18
N THR A 74 -8.50 10.07 -5.03
CA THR A 74 -7.13 10.58 -4.84
C THR A 74 -6.15 9.81 -5.72
N ALA A 75 -6.23 8.48 -5.74
CA ALA A 75 -5.35 7.64 -6.57
C ALA A 75 -5.53 7.95 -8.06
N LEU A 76 -6.76 8.11 -8.52
CA LEU A 76 -7.05 8.46 -9.91
C LEU A 76 -6.51 9.84 -10.29
N ALA A 77 -6.61 10.81 -9.37
CA ALA A 77 -6.06 12.15 -9.58
C ALA A 77 -4.54 12.11 -9.68
N TYR A 78 -3.87 11.31 -8.83
CA TYR A 78 -2.42 11.14 -8.88
C TYR A 78 -1.97 10.47 -10.17
N GLU A 79 -2.70 9.45 -10.63
CA GLU A 79 -2.41 8.79 -11.90
C GLU A 79 -2.54 9.77 -13.06
N GLU A 80 -3.60 10.54 -13.11
CA GLU A 80 -3.83 11.56 -14.13
C GLU A 80 -2.73 12.62 -14.15
N ALA A 81 -2.22 12.98 -12.96
CA ALA A 81 -1.14 13.94 -12.82
C ALA A 81 0.24 13.38 -13.20
N GLY A 82 0.35 12.07 -13.47
CA GLY A 82 1.58 11.44 -13.91
C GLY A 82 2.44 10.83 -12.80
N ALA A 83 1.87 10.55 -11.63
CA ALA A 83 2.60 9.87 -10.56
C ALA A 83 3.02 8.46 -10.96
N ALA A 84 4.17 8.05 -10.44
CA ALA A 84 4.66 6.67 -10.61
C ALA A 84 3.82 5.66 -9.79
#